data_3f0d6721ac74e79666e76f8e148654c7
#
_entry.id   3f0d6721ac74e79666e76f8e148654c7
#
_cell.length_a   1.000
_cell.length_b   1.000
_cell.length_c   1.000
_cell.angle_alpha   90.00
_cell.angle_beta   90.00
_cell.angle_gamma   90.00
#
_symmetry.space_group_name_H-M   'P 1'
#
loop_
_entity.id
_entity.type
_entity.pdbx_description
1 polymer ?
#
loop_
_entity_poly.entity_id
_entity_poly.type
_entity_poly.pdbx_seq_one_letter_code
_entity_poly.pdbx_strand_id
1 'polypeptide(L)'
;MHSNLPVIPIFIPLLFAAITVLFRKRIAMQRLLTTFATLLVLAFSIFNIYMVNKHQILILEMGNWASPFGITLTLDGLNSVLVTTSSVVFLATLIYSFKTIDKVRELSFFYPGFLLIMVGINGAFTTGDIFNLFVFYEILLMSSYLLLLVGINKEQLKSSISYVLMNVFAGSLFVISIGYLYTIVGSLNMAYISQTISSMADRRGLYLVGAVMIFVFCMKGALFPLFTWMNRSYAAPPIAISIIFGALLTKVGLYSIIRTYGLFYYESNFIKSYILILGAISIIAGCIGAIYQKDLKQIVIFNIVISLGVMVCGTATLNTFGVKGALLYAVNDILLKAALFIVVGLIIYVSGVKYLQKCGLINKYPLLGWTYFIIVLSLAGVPPFSGFYGKALIIKGLVTNNNTFIAILVALSGLVVFYSLIRIFLNVFYDNINKSLILKPLPKGVQIPLIAIVAIALIIGVGTNLLDGFFDKGIQMVLNPQHYIDLVLKKGA
;
A
#
# COMPACT_ATOMS: atom_id res chain seq x y z
N MET A 1 17.09 -2.66 -19.92
CA MET A 1 17.55 -4.07 -20.09
C MET A 1 16.35 -4.98 -20.23
N HIS A 2 16.27 -5.80 -21.28
CA HIS A 2 15.27 -6.87 -21.41
C HIS A 2 15.65 -8.04 -20.50
N SER A 3 14.68 -8.51 -19.70
CA SER A 3 14.90 -9.54 -18.69
C SER A 3 13.59 -10.16 -18.26
N ASN A 4 13.60 -11.42 -17.88
CA ASN A 4 12.45 -12.13 -17.29
C ASN A 4 12.23 -11.79 -15.80
N LEU A 5 13.09 -10.96 -15.20
CA LEU A 5 13.00 -10.62 -13.78
C LEU A 5 11.67 -9.95 -13.36
N PRO A 6 11.05 -9.05 -14.18
CA PRO A 6 9.79 -8.40 -13.78
C PRO A 6 8.62 -9.35 -13.56
N VAL A 7 8.58 -10.53 -14.17
CA VAL A 7 7.47 -11.49 -13.99
C VAL A 7 7.63 -12.35 -12.73
N ILE A 8 8.84 -12.49 -12.19
CA ILE A 8 9.11 -13.39 -11.06
C ILE A 8 8.25 -13.09 -9.82
N PRO A 9 8.09 -11.83 -9.37
CA PRO A 9 7.24 -11.51 -8.23
C PRO A 9 5.75 -11.81 -8.42
N ILE A 10 5.32 -12.08 -9.66
CA ILE A 10 3.96 -12.47 -10.04
C ILE A 10 3.88 -13.99 -10.21
N PHE A 11 4.81 -14.57 -10.96
CA PHE A 11 4.77 -15.98 -11.35
C PHE A 11 4.97 -16.93 -10.15
N ILE A 12 5.93 -16.64 -9.27
CA ILE A 12 6.19 -17.49 -8.11
C ILE A 12 4.95 -17.62 -7.23
N PRO A 13 4.32 -16.55 -6.71
CA PRO A 13 3.14 -16.71 -5.86
C PRO A 13 1.94 -17.29 -6.61
N LEU A 14 1.79 -17.06 -7.92
CA LEU A 14 0.74 -17.67 -8.72
C LEU A 14 0.91 -19.19 -8.82
N LEU A 15 2.11 -19.65 -9.14
CA LEU A 15 2.43 -21.08 -9.21
C LEU A 15 2.18 -21.78 -7.86
N PHE A 16 2.70 -21.19 -6.79
CA PHE A 16 2.54 -21.75 -5.45
C PHE A 16 1.10 -21.65 -4.92
N ALA A 17 0.32 -20.66 -5.35
CA ALA A 17 -1.12 -20.61 -5.06
C ALA A 17 -1.83 -21.84 -5.63
N ALA A 18 -1.58 -22.19 -6.89
CA ALA A 18 -2.13 -23.37 -7.53
C ALA A 18 -1.68 -24.67 -6.81
N ILE A 19 -0.39 -24.78 -6.48
CA ILE A 19 0.15 -25.96 -5.76
C ILE A 19 -0.48 -26.08 -4.37
N THR A 20 -0.66 -24.99 -3.62
CA THR A 20 -1.24 -25.05 -2.26
C THR A 20 -2.69 -25.53 -2.26
N VAL A 21 -3.45 -25.33 -3.34
CA VAL A 21 -4.82 -25.87 -3.50
C VAL A 21 -4.79 -27.41 -3.50
N LEU A 22 -3.80 -28.04 -4.15
CA LEU A 22 -3.67 -29.50 -4.19
C LEU A 22 -3.42 -30.10 -2.78
N PHE A 23 -2.78 -29.34 -1.90
CA PHE A 23 -2.51 -29.74 -0.53
C PHE A 23 -3.51 -29.20 0.50
N ARG A 24 -4.76 -28.86 0.07
CA ARG A 24 -5.78 -28.21 0.90
C ARG A 24 -6.00 -28.85 2.28
N LYS A 25 -5.91 -30.18 2.38
CA LYS A 25 -6.12 -30.91 3.65
C LYS A 25 -4.87 -30.95 4.55
N ARG A 26 -3.67 -30.54 4.06
CA ARG A 26 -2.39 -30.66 4.76
C ARG A 26 -1.85 -29.27 5.14
N ILE A 27 -2.30 -28.72 6.28
CA ILE A 27 -1.91 -27.38 6.76
C ILE A 27 -0.38 -27.19 6.79
N ALA A 28 0.37 -28.19 7.29
CA ALA A 28 1.84 -28.11 7.37
C ALA A 28 2.49 -27.88 5.99
N MET A 29 2.00 -28.60 4.95
CA MET A 29 2.49 -28.42 3.58
C MET A 29 2.12 -27.04 3.02
N GLN A 30 0.89 -26.57 3.26
CA GLN A 30 0.49 -25.22 2.82
C GLN A 30 1.36 -24.14 3.48
N ARG A 31 1.63 -24.25 4.79
CA ARG A 31 2.52 -23.31 5.51
C ARG A 31 3.92 -23.32 4.90
N LEU A 32 4.51 -24.51 4.68
CA LEU A 32 5.84 -24.65 4.09
C LEU A 32 5.92 -24.06 2.69
N LEU A 33 5.00 -24.42 1.80
CA LEU A 33 4.96 -23.94 0.42
C LEU A 33 4.77 -22.43 0.34
N THR A 34 3.86 -21.87 1.15
CA THR A 34 3.61 -20.43 1.19
C THR A 34 4.82 -19.67 1.75
N THR A 35 5.49 -20.22 2.79
CA THR A 35 6.71 -19.61 3.34
C THR A 35 7.83 -19.63 2.31
N PHE A 36 8.02 -20.74 1.64
CA PHE A 36 9.04 -20.86 0.60
C PHE A 36 8.78 -19.88 -0.55
N ALA A 37 7.53 -19.78 -1.03
CA ALA A 37 7.15 -18.84 -2.08
C ALA A 37 7.41 -17.38 -1.66
N THR A 38 7.00 -16.98 -0.45
CA THR A 38 7.20 -15.60 0.03
C THR A 38 8.67 -15.27 0.25
N LEU A 39 9.49 -16.21 0.70
CA LEU A 39 10.95 -16.04 0.83
C LEU A 39 11.61 -15.89 -0.54
N LEU A 40 11.23 -16.71 -1.52
CA LEU A 40 11.75 -16.60 -2.89
C LEU A 40 11.39 -15.22 -3.50
N VAL A 41 10.13 -14.79 -3.36
CA VAL A 41 9.73 -13.46 -3.87
C VAL A 41 10.51 -12.35 -3.19
N LEU A 42 10.73 -12.41 -1.88
CA LEU A 42 11.54 -11.43 -1.16
C LEU A 42 13.00 -11.43 -1.65
N ALA A 43 13.61 -12.59 -1.82
CA ALA A 43 14.99 -12.70 -2.32
C ALA A 43 15.13 -12.10 -3.72
N PHE A 44 14.21 -12.46 -4.64
CA PHE A 44 14.20 -11.88 -5.99
C PHE A 44 13.87 -10.40 -6.01
N SER A 45 13.00 -9.90 -5.11
CA SER A 45 12.70 -8.47 -5.00
C SER A 45 13.93 -7.66 -4.58
N ILE A 46 14.73 -8.16 -3.64
CA ILE A 46 15.99 -7.54 -3.23
C ILE A 46 17.00 -7.57 -4.39
N PHE A 47 17.10 -8.70 -5.09
CA PHE A 47 17.95 -8.81 -6.28
C PHE A 47 17.52 -7.83 -7.40
N ASN A 48 16.21 -7.66 -7.59
CA ASN A 48 15.66 -6.71 -8.56
C ASN A 48 16.04 -5.26 -8.23
N ILE A 49 16.08 -4.86 -6.95
CA ILE A 49 16.58 -3.54 -6.53
C ILE A 49 18.04 -3.34 -7.01
N TYR A 50 18.90 -4.35 -6.79
CA TYR A 50 20.29 -4.29 -7.25
C TYR A 50 20.38 -4.15 -8.79
N MET A 51 19.60 -4.93 -9.54
CA MET A 51 19.58 -4.88 -11.00
C MET A 51 19.01 -3.56 -11.54
N VAL A 52 17.95 -3.03 -10.93
CA VAL A 52 17.38 -1.72 -11.27
C VAL A 52 18.38 -0.60 -10.97
N ASN A 53 19.12 -0.68 -9.87
CA ASN A 53 20.15 0.31 -9.58
C ASN A 53 21.25 0.34 -10.64
N LYS A 54 21.57 -0.82 -11.25
CA LYS A 54 22.57 -0.94 -12.31
C LYS A 54 22.05 -0.49 -13.69
N HIS A 55 20.80 -0.84 -14.04
CA HIS A 55 20.25 -0.72 -15.40
C HIS A 55 19.12 0.32 -15.52
N GLN A 56 18.76 1.02 -14.43
CA GLN A 56 17.67 2.00 -14.32
C GLN A 56 16.27 1.39 -14.45
N ILE A 57 16.02 0.56 -15.45
CA ILE A 57 14.74 -0.12 -15.70
C ILE A 57 14.98 -1.53 -16.23
N LEU A 58 14.17 -2.49 -15.79
CA LEU A 58 14.08 -3.83 -16.36
C LEU A 58 12.74 -3.96 -17.08
N ILE A 59 12.76 -4.48 -18.29
CA ILE A 59 11.60 -4.57 -19.17
C ILE A 59 11.42 -6.01 -19.61
N LEU A 60 10.20 -6.50 -19.57
CA LEU A 60 9.79 -7.77 -20.14
C LEU A 60 8.62 -7.54 -21.09
N GLU A 61 8.83 -7.85 -22.35
CA GLU A 61 7.79 -7.91 -23.39
C GLU A 61 7.18 -9.31 -23.38
N MET A 62 5.91 -9.42 -22.98
CA MET A 62 5.25 -10.71 -22.85
C MET A 62 5.06 -11.36 -24.22
N GLY A 63 5.44 -12.65 -24.34
CA GLY A 63 5.36 -13.40 -25.58
C GLY A 63 6.27 -12.89 -26.69
N ASN A 64 7.30 -12.09 -26.38
CA ASN A 64 8.20 -11.41 -27.33
C ASN A 64 7.49 -10.47 -28.33
N TRP A 65 6.30 -10.00 -27.98
CA TRP A 65 5.62 -8.95 -28.73
C TRP A 65 6.18 -7.59 -28.32
N ALA A 66 6.81 -6.93 -29.29
CA ALA A 66 7.44 -5.63 -29.05
C ALA A 66 6.40 -4.57 -28.62
N SER A 67 6.84 -3.65 -27.75
CA SER A 67 6.05 -2.45 -27.41
C SER A 67 5.78 -1.63 -28.68
N PRO A 68 4.55 -1.10 -28.86
CA PRO A 68 3.41 -1.01 -27.93
C PRO A 68 2.36 -2.12 -28.08
N PHE A 69 2.59 -3.17 -28.85
CA PHE A 69 1.59 -4.19 -29.20
C PHE A 69 1.42 -5.27 -28.11
N GLY A 70 2.52 -5.65 -27.45
CA GLY A 70 2.51 -6.63 -26.37
C GLY A 70 2.35 -6.00 -24.98
N ILE A 71 1.86 -6.81 -24.03
CA ILE A 71 1.88 -6.41 -22.61
C ILE A 71 3.33 -6.27 -22.16
N THR A 72 3.68 -5.13 -21.59
CA THR A 72 4.99 -4.90 -20.99
C THR A 72 4.91 -4.92 -19.47
N LEU A 73 5.85 -5.64 -18.85
CA LEU A 73 6.11 -5.54 -17.43
C LEU A 73 7.40 -4.73 -17.23
N THR A 74 7.37 -3.80 -16.30
CA THR A 74 8.49 -2.89 -16.03
C THR A 74 8.84 -2.89 -14.56
N LEU A 75 10.14 -2.91 -14.24
CA LEU A 75 10.65 -2.65 -12.90
C LEU A 75 11.63 -1.49 -12.96
N ASP A 76 11.27 -0.40 -12.32
CA ASP A 76 12.09 0.80 -12.11
C ASP A 76 12.32 1.08 -10.63
N GLY A 77 12.97 2.19 -10.29
CA GLY A 77 13.25 2.54 -8.90
C GLY A 77 12.01 2.81 -8.05
N LEU A 78 10.89 3.23 -8.66
CA LEU A 78 9.63 3.48 -7.94
C LEU A 78 8.97 2.17 -7.50
N ASN A 79 8.72 1.27 -8.46
CA ASN A 79 7.94 0.07 -8.20
C ASN A 79 8.74 -1.07 -7.57
N SER A 80 10.05 -1.18 -7.84
CA SER A 80 10.89 -2.21 -7.21
C SER A 80 10.97 -2.06 -5.68
N VAL A 81 10.99 -0.82 -5.15
CA VAL A 81 10.90 -0.55 -3.71
C VAL A 81 9.56 -1.01 -3.14
N LEU A 82 8.46 -0.71 -3.83
CA LEU A 82 7.12 -1.09 -3.37
C LEU A 82 6.92 -2.61 -3.39
N VAL A 83 7.41 -3.31 -4.41
CA VAL A 83 7.39 -4.78 -4.49
C VAL A 83 8.22 -5.41 -3.38
N THR A 84 9.40 -4.86 -3.07
CA THR A 84 10.24 -5.36 -1.97
C THR A 84 9.59 -5.11 -0.62
N THR A 85 9.07 -3.90 -0.40
CA THR A 85 8.38 -3.54 0.85
C THR A 85 7.12 -4.41 1.05
N SER A 86 6.36 -4.67 -0.02
CA SER A 86 5.21 -5.58 0.03
C SER A 86 5.63 -7.00 0.44
N SER A 87 6.72 -7.51 -0.14
CA SER A 87 7.24 -8.85 0.16
C SER A 87 7.66 -9.01 1.62
N VAL A 88 8.26 -7.97 2.23
CA VAL A 88 8.58 -7.94 3.66
C VAL A 88 7.30 -8.04 4.50
N VAL A 89 6.26 -7.26 4.17
CA VAL A 89 4.99 -7.27 4.89
C VAL A 89 4.28 -8.61 4.73
N PHE A 90 4.28 -9.21 3.53
CA PHE A 90 3.72 -10.55 3.32
C PHE A 90 4.40 -11.61 4.18
N LEU A 91 5.73 -11.64 4.22
CA LEU A 91 6.48 -12.59 5.03
C LEU A 91 6.18 -12.41 6.53
N ALA A 92 6.20 -11.19 7.02
CA ALA A 92 5.91 -10.89 8.42
C ALA A 92 4.47 -11.25 8.80
N THR A 93 3.51 -10.95 7.92
CA THR A 93 2.09 -11.30 8.11
C THR A 93 1.89 -12.82 8.13
N LEU A 94 2.59 -13.54 7.27
CA LEU A 94 2.53 -14.99 7.21
C LEU A 94 3.04 -15.62 8.52
N ILE A 95 4.20 -15.17 9.02
CA ILE A 95 4.76 -15.66 10.30
C ILE A 95 3.80 -15.34 11.47
N TYR A 96 3.21 -14.14 11.49
CA TYR A 96 2.20 -13.75 12.46
C TYR A 96 0.95 -14.65 12.38
N SER A 97 0.50 -14.98 11.17
CA SER A 97 -0.71 -15.79 10.94
C SER A 97 -0.63 -17.18 11.52
N PHE A 98 0.56 -17.83 11.51
CA PHE A 98 0.77 -19.18 12.05
C PHE A 98 0.39 -19.34 13.54
N LYS A 99 0.37 -18.24 14.28
CA LYS A 99 0.08 -18.21 15.71
C LYS A 99 -1.28 -17.61 16.06
N THR A 100 -1.92 -16.94 15.11
CA THR A 100 -3.12 -16.14 15.37
C THR A 100 -4.36 -16.58 14.59
N ILE A 101 -4.18 -17.34 13.51
CA ILE A 101 -5.29 -17.90 12.73
C ILE A 101 -5.60 -19.31 13.25
N ASP A 102 -6.88 -19.62 13.40
CA ASP A 102 -7.35 -20.94 13.79
C ASP A 102 -7.34 -21.93 12.62
N LYS A 103 -7.29 -23.24 12.93
CA LYS A 103 -7.19 -24.31 11.93
C LYS A 103 -8.34 -24.32 10.93
N VAL A 104 -9.56 -23.96 11.34
CA VAL A 104 -10.73 -23.92 10.47
C VAL A 104 -10.54 -22.88 9.36
N ARG A 105 -10.05 -21.70 9.73
CA ARG A 105 -9.75 -20.63 8.78
C ARG A 105 -8.57 -20.97 7.88
N GLU A 106 -7.54 -21.62 8.38
CA GLU A 106 -6.41 -22.08 7.54
C GLU A 106 -6.87 -23.05 6.44
N LEU A 107 -7.78 -23.97 6.76
CA LEU A 107 -8.35 -24.92 5.79
C LEU A 107 -9.32 -24.28 4.78
N SER A 108 -9.80 -23.05 5.04
CA SER A 108 -10.74 -22.32 4.22
C SER A 108 -10.06 -21.48 3.12
N PHE A 109 -9.10 -22.03 2.41
CA PHE A 109 -8.33 -21.39 1.33
C PHE A 109 -7.56 -20.11 1.74
N PHE A 110 -7.17 -19.98 3.01
CA PHE A 110 -6.39 -18.85 3.47
C PHE A 110 -5.06 -18.71 2.70
N TYR A 111 -4.27 -19.77 2.57
CA TYR A 111 -2.96 -19.72 1.92
C TYR A 111 -3.01 -19.45 0.41
N PRO A 112 -3.87 -20.14 -0.38
CA PRO A 112 -4.06 -19.78 -1.78
C PRO A 112 -4.50 -18.32 -1.98
N GLY A 113 -5.48 -17.85 -1.19
CA GLY A 113 -5.93 -16.46 -1.23
C GLY A 113 -4.84 -15.46 -0.85
N PHE A 114 -4.01 -15.81 0.14
CA PHE A 114 -2.85 -15.02 0.55
C PHE A 114 -1.79 -14.87 -0.56
N LEU A 115 -1.52 -15.94 -1.32
CA LEU A 115 -0.61 -15.87 -2.46
C LEU A 115 -1.22 -15.14 -3.65
N LEU A 116 -2.52 -15.33 -3.93
CA LEU A 116 -3.20 -14.64 -5.02
C LEU A 116 -3.30 -13.13 -4.80
N ILE A 117 -3.53 -12.67 -3.55
CA ILE A 117 -3.51 -11.23 -3.29
C ILE A 117 -2.10 -10.63 -3.48
N MET A 118 -1.05 -11.43 -3.18
CA MET A 118 0.34 -11.05 -3.48
C MET A 118 0.59 -10.93 -4.98
N VAL A 119 0.03 -11.84 -5.80
CA VAL A 119 0.05 -11.73 -7.28
C VAL A 119 -0.56 -10.42 -7.74
N GLY A 120 -1.77 -10.10 -7.27
CA GLY A 120 -2.49 -8.88 -7.67
C GLY A 120 -1.73 -7.60 -7.31
N ILE A 121 -1.18 -7.52 -6.09
CA ILE A 121 -0.42 -6.36 -5.61
C ILE A 121 0.88 -6.20 -6.41
N ASN A 122 1.68 -7.25 -6.52
CA ASN A 122 2.95 -7.19 -7.23
C ASN A 122 2.75 -6.95 -8.73
N GLY A 123 1.71 -7.57 -9.33
CA GLY A 123 1.36 -7.36 -10.73
C GLY A 123 0.93 -5.93 -11.01
N ALA A 124 0.11 -5.34 -10.13
CA ALA A 124 -0.30 -3.94 -10.27
C ALA A 124 0.90 -2.96 -10.16
N PHE A 125 1.90 -3.26 -9.33
CA PHE A 125 3.12 -2.46 -9.25
C PHE A 125 4.04 -2.62 -10.47
N THR A 126 4.06 -3.79 -11.12
CA THR A 126 5.03 -4.08 -12.17
C THR A 126 4.51 -3.88 -13.59
N THR A 127 3.22 -3.72 -13.79
CA THR A 127 2.67 -3.57 -15.14
C THR A 127 2.96 -2.20 -15.75
N GLY A 128 3.36 -2.20 -17.02
CA GLY A 128 3.47 -1.03 -17.90
C GLY A 128 2.30 -0.88 -18.89
N ASP A 129 1.21 -1.62 -18.67
CA ASP A 129 0.02 -1.60 -19.51
C ASP A 129 -1.22 -1.29 -18.65
N ILE A 130 -2.07 -0.36 -19.12
CA ILE A 130 -3.20 0.15 -18.31
C ILE A 130 -4.34 -0.87 -18.19
N PHE A 131 -4.57 -1.71 -19.22
CA PHE A 131 -5.56 -2.76 -19.16
C PHE A 131 -5.09 -3.93 -18.28
N ASN A 132 -3.82 -4.27 -18.38
CA ASN A 132 -3.23 -5.27 -17.50
C ASN A 132 -3.21 -4.81 -16.03
N LEU A 133 -3.11 -3.49 -15.76
CA LEU A 133 -3.34 -2.93 -14.44
C LEU A 133 -4.75 -3.22 -13.93
N PHE A 134 -5.77 -3.07 -14.78
CA PHE A 134 -7.14 -3.45 -14.46
C PHE A 134 -7.24 -4.94 -14.13
N VAL A 135 -6.62 -5.82 -14.92
CA VAL A 135 -6.63 -7.28 -14.66
C VAL A 135 -6.01 -7.61 -13.30
N PHE A 136 -4.88 -7.00 -12.94
CA PHE A 136 -4.26 -7.21 -11.63
C PHE A 136 -5.11 -6.63 -10.48
N TYR A 137 -5.83 -5.54 -10.70
CA TYR A 137 -6.82 -5.05 -9.75
C TYR A 137 -7.94 -6.07 -9.52
N GLU A 138 -8.44 -6.73 -10.56
CA GLU A 138 -9.48 -7.75 -10.41
C GLU A 138 -8.95 -8.99 -9.67
N ILE A 139 -7.73 -9.46 -9.96
CA ILE A 139 -7.09 -10.55 -9.21
C ILE A 139 -6.95 -10.19 -7.72
N LEU A 140 -6.47 -8.98 -7.43
CA LEU A 140 -6.34 -8.45 -6.07
C LEU A 140 -7.70 -8.41 -5.35
N LEU A 141 -8.75 -7.96 -6.02
CA LEU A 141 -10.09 -7.84 -5.45
C LEU A 141 -10.73 -9.20 -5.19
N MET A 142 -10.71 -10.11 -6.17
CA MET A 142 -11.26 -11.45 -6.00
C MET A 142 -10.55 -12.21 -4.87
N SER A 143 -9.23 -12.07 -4.77
CA SER A 143 -8.45 -12.66 -3.67
C SER A 143 -8.80 -12.02 -2.33
N SER A 144 -9.04 -10.71 -2.30
CA SER A 144 -9.45 -10.00 -1.09
C SER A 144 -10.86 -10.39 -0.63
N TYR A 145 -11.80 -10.64 -1.56
CA TYR A 145 -13.12 -11.15 -1.25
C TYR A 145 -13.05 -12.54 -0.60
N LEU A 146 -12.23 -13.43 -1.18
CA LEU A 146 -11.96 -14.74 -0.60
C LEU A 146 -11.46 -14.61 0.84
N LEU A 147 -10.42 -13.80 1.07
CA LEU A 147 -9.82 -13.62 2.39
C LEU A 147 -10.77 -12.96 3.40
N LEU A 148 -11.60 -12.00 2.96
CA LEU A 148 -12.58 -11.33 3.80
C LEU A 148 -13.63 -12.31 4.35
N LEU A 149 -13.97 -13.34 3.58
CA LEU A 149 -14.96 -14.37 3.92
C LEU A 149 -14.37 -15.56 4.70
N VAL A 150 -13.04 -15.62 4.89
CA VAL A 150 -12.41 -16.70 5.66
C VAL A 150 -12.95 -16.74 7.10
N GLY A 151 -13.66 -17.83 7.43
CA GLY A 151 -14.23 -18.07 8.76
C GLY A 151 -15.60 -17.44 8.99
N ILE A 152 -16.33 -17.19 7.96
CA ILE A 152 -17.68 -16.58 7.81
C ILE A 152 -18.43 -16.34 9.12
N ASN A 153 -18.54 -15.07 9.52
CA ASN A 153 -19.50 -14.63 10.53
C ASN A 153 -20.41 -13.51 9.95
N LYS A 154 -21.52 -13.22 10.65
CA LYS A 154 -22.52 -12.23 10.19
C LYS A 154 -21.90 -10.84 9.94
N GLU A 155 -20.96 -10.41 10.76
CA GLU A 155 -20.27 -9.10 10.61
C GLU A 155 -19.37 -9.08 9.37
N GLN A 156 -18.62 -10.14 9.12
CA GLN A 156 -17.80 -10.27 7.92
C GLN A 156 -18.65 -10.27 6.66
N LEU A 157 -19.77 -11.03 6.63
CA LEU A 157 -20.67 -11.09 5.48
C LEU A 157 -21.27 -9.70 5.17
N LYS A 158 -21.79 -8.99 6.18
CA LYS A 158 -22.34 -7.64 6.02
C LYS A 158 -21.29 -6.63 5.53
N SER A 159 -20.06 -6.74 6.01
CA SER A 159 -18.95 -5.88 5.60
C SER A 159 -18.50 -6.18 4.18
N SER A 160 -18.54 -7.45 3.76
CA SER A 160 -18.14 -7.90 2.43
C SER A 160 -19.07 -7.36 1.35
N ILE A 161 -20.37 -7.31 1.57
CA ILE A 161 -21.34 -6.80 0.58
C ILE A 161 -20.99 -5.36 0.18
N SER A 162 -20.82 -4.47 1.15
CA SER A 162 -20.45 -3.06 0.86
C SER A 162 -19.10 -2.96 0.14
N TYR A 163 -18.12 -3.78 0.56
CA TYR A 163 -16.82 -3.83 -0.06
C TYR A 163 -16.88 -4.27 -1.53
N VAL A 164 -17.60 -5.36 -1.80
CA VAL A 164 -17.78 -5.91 -3.16
C VAL A 164 -18.49 -4.90 -4.06
N LEU A 165 -19.62 -4.36 -3.63
CA LEU A 165 -20.40 -3.42 -4.44
C LEU A 165 -19.58 -2.19 -4.85
N MET A 166 -18.88 -1.57 -3.90
CA MET A 166 -18.06 -0.40 -4.21
C MET A 166 -16.89 -0.72 -5.13
N ASN A 167 -16.27 -1.88 -4.97
CA ASN A 167 -15.13 -2.26 -5.79
C ASN A 167 -15.53 -2.72 -7.20
N VAL A 168 -16.67 -3.38 -7.36
CA VAL A 168 -17.24 -3.72 -8.68
C VAL A 168 -17.61 -2.44 -9.43
N PHE A 169 -18.25 -1.48 -8.77
CA PHE A 169 -18.54 -0.17 -9.36
C PHE A 169 -17.25 0.55 -9.82
N ALA A 170 -16.22 0.57 -8.98
CA ALA A 170 -14.92 1.13 -9.35
C ALA A 170 -14.28 0.40 -10.55
N GLY A 171 -14.34 -0.92 -10.59
CA GLY A 171 -13.84 -1.73 -11.70
C GLY A 171 -14.54 -1.42 -13.01
N SER A 172 -15.89 -1.32 -12.97
CA SER A 172 -16.71 -0.95 -14.15
C SER A 172 -16.35 0.44 -14.69
N LEU A 173 -16.20 1.43 -13.82
CA LEU A 173 -15.74 2.77 -14.22
C LEU A 173 -14.34 2.76 -14.81
N PHE A 174 -13.45 1.93 -14.27
CA PHE A 174 -12.08 1.82 -14.76
C PHE A 174 -12.04 1.25 -16.17
N VAL A 175 -12.77 0.15 -16.44
CA VAL A 175 -12.85 -0.44 -17.79
C VAL A 175 -13.43 0.54 -18.79
N ILE A 176 -14.51 1.26 -18.43
CA ILE A 176 -15.11 2.30 -19.30
C ILE A 176 -14.07 3.39 -19.62
N SER A 177 -13.33 3.85 -18.60
CA SER A 177 -12.30 4.85 -18.78
C SER A 177 -11.16 4.38 -19.68
N ILE A 178 -10.73 3.13 -19.54
CA ILE A 178 -9.71 2.50 -20.40
C ILE A 178 -10.22 2.39 -21.83
N GLY A 179 -11.48 1.94 -22.03
CA GLY A 179 -12.09 1.85 -23.37
C GLY A 179 -12.11 3.19 -24.07
N TYR A 180 -12.51 4.27 -23.36
CA TYR A 180 -12.51 5.61 -23.91
C TYR A 180 -11.10 6.14 -24.21
N LEU A 181 -10.13 5.87 -23.32
CA LEU A 181 -8.73 6.21 -23.56
C LEU A 181 -8.19 5.50 -24.79
N TYR A 182 -8.54 4.22 -24.98
CA TYR A 182 -8.14 3.43 -26.14
C TYR A 182 -8.70 3.98 -27.46
N THR A 183 -9.93 4.47 -27.48
CA THR A 183 -10.50 5.09 -28.71
C THR A 183 -9.77 6.37 -29.13
N ILE A 184 -9.18 7.09 -28.16
CA ILE A 184 -8.44 8.33 -28.44
C ILE A 184 -6.99 8.02 -28.85
N VAL A 185 -6.32 7.08 -28.17
CA VAL A 185 -4.86 6.86 -28.29
C VAL A 185 -4.52 5.66 -29.15
N GLY A 186 -5.39 4.66 -29.27
CA GLY A 186 -5.19 3.42 -30.05
C GLY A 186 -4.25 2.40 -29.41
N SER A 187 -3.81 2.59 -28.15
CA SER A 187 -2.92 1.67 -27.43
C SER A 187 -3.23 1.64 -25.93
N LEU A 188 -2.83 0.54 -25.29
CA LEU A 188 -2.95 0.31 -23.85
C LEU A 188 -1.58 0.38 -23.11
N ASN A 189 -0.49 0.45 -23.87
CA ASN A 189 0.87 0.58 -23.34
C ASN A 189 1.08 1.99 -22.74
N MET A 190 1.46 2.07 -21.45
CA MET A 190 1.58 3.35 -20.75
C MET A 190 2.63 4.30 -21.36
N ALA A 191 3.74 3.80 -21.91
CA ALA A 191 4.74 4.62 -22.54
C ALA A 191 4.22 5.21 -23.86
N TYR A 192 3.54 4.41 -24.68
CA TYR A 192 2.95 4.85 -25.93
C TYR A 192 1.80 5.84 -25.70
N ILE A 193 0.94 5.59 -24.69
CA ILE A 193 -0.11 6.53 -24.29
C ILE A 193 0.51 7.88 -23.94
N SER A 194 1.56 7.88 -23.10
CA SER A 194 2.24 9.11 -22.68
C SER A 194 2.83 9.86 -23.87
N GLN A 195 3.47 9.15 -24.81
CA GLN A 195 4.02 9.72 -26.04
C GLN A 195 2.93 10.35 -26.91
N THR A 196 1.83 9.65 -27.14
CA THR A 196 0.74 10.13 -27.98
C THR A 196 0.07 11.36 -27.36
N ILE A 197 -0.18 11.36 -26.06
CA ILE A 197 -0.77 12.50 -25.33
C ILE A 197 0.13 13.75 -25.44
N SER A 198 1.46 13.58 -25.35
CA SER A 198 2.38 14.72 -25.46
C SER A 198 2.35 15.42 -26.82
N SER A 199 2.00 14.69 -27.89
CA SER A 199 1.90 15.21 -29.26
C SER A 199 0.50 15.76 -29.61
N MET A 200 -0.52 15.57 -28.77
CA MET A 200 -1.90 16.01 -29.05
C MET A 200 -2.09 17.50 -28.78
N ALA A 201 -2.73 18.18 -29.75
CA ALA A 201 -3.10 19.60 -29.62
C ALA A 201 -4.36 19.81 -28.73
N ASP A 202 -5.40 18.98 -28.88
CA ASP A 202 -6.60 19.00 -28.03
C ASP A 202 -6.61 17.84 -27.05
N ARG A 203 -6.61 18.18 -25.75
CA ARG A 203 -6.55 17.23 -24.63
C ARG A 203 -7.80 17.27 -23.73
N ARG A 204 -8.87 17.98 -24.13
CA ARG A 204 -10.04 18.19 -23.25
C ARG A 204 -10.72 16.87 -22.88
N GLY A 205 -10.96 15.98 -23.87
CA GLY A 205 -11.52 14.66 -23.65
C GLY A 205 -10.64 13.78 -22.73
N LEU A 206 -9.31 13.89 -22.86
CA LEU A 206 -8.36 13.18 -22.02
C LEU A 206 -8.40 13.62 -20.56
N TYR A 207 -8.60 14.91 -20.28
CA TYR A 207 -8.69 15.38 -18.89
C TYR A 207 -9.94 14.86 -18.18
N LEU A 208 -11.06 14.71 -18.90
CA LEU A 208 -12.26 14.08 -18.35
C LEU A 208 -12.02 12.61 -18.01
N VAL A 209 -11.43 11.84 -18.94
CA VAL A 209 -11.04 10.45 -18.70
C VAL A 209 -10.07 10.37 -17.52
N GLY A 210 -9.08 11.26 -17.46
CA GLY A 210 -8.12 11.34 -16.38
C GLY A 210 -8.79 11.59 -15.03
N ALA A 211 -9.77 12.48 -14.96
CA ALA A 211 -10.51 12.73 -13.72
C ALA A 211 -11.27 11.48 -13.26
N VAL A 212 -11.92 10.74 -14.18
CA VAL A 212 -12.61 9.48 -13.85
C VAL A 212 -11.62 8.41 -13.41
N MET A 213 -10.48 8.26 -14.08
CA MET A 213 -9.43 7.32 -13.68
C MET A 213 -8.87 7.64 -12.29
N ILE A 214 -8.54 8.92 -12.01
CA ILE A 214 -8.09 9.35 -10.69
C ILE A 214 -9.16 9.07 -9.63
N PHE A 215 -10.43 9.33 -9.94
CA PHE A 215 -11.55 8.99 -9.05
C PHE A 215 -11.58 7.49 -8.72
N VAL A 216 -11.42 6.62 -9.71
CA VAL A 216 -11.33 5.16 -9.50
C VAL A 216 -10.13 4.80 -8.60
N PHE A 217 -8.95 5.38 -8.83
CA PHE A 217 -7.79 5.12 -8.00
C PHE A 217 -7.96 5.67 -6.58
N CYS A 218 -8.69 6.78 -6.41
CA CYS A 218 -9.10 7.29 -5.11
C CYS A 218 -10.08 6.33 -4.41
N MET A 219 -11.00 5.67 -5.13
CA MET A 219 -11.85 4.61 -4.58
C MET A 219 -11.01 3.43 -4.08
N LYS A 220 -10.05 2.95 -4.89
CA LYS A 220 -9.15 1.86 -4.52
C LYS A 220 -8.20 2.25 -3.39
N GLY A 221 -7.74 3.51 -3.36
CA GLY A 221 -6.91 4.07 -2.30
C GLY A 221 -7.70 4.48 -1.04
N ALA A 222 -9.04 4.36 -1.03
CA ALA A 222 -9.89 4.80 0.08
C ALA A 222 -9.68 6.27 0.48
N LEU A 223 -9.62 7.16 -0.51
CA LEU A 223 -9.62 8.62 -0.32
C LEU A 223 -11.06 9.14 -0.20
N PHE A 224 -11.21 10.36 0.32
CA PHE A 224 -12.53 11.02 0.42
C PHE A 224 -13.16 11.22 -0.98
N PRO A 225 -14.47 11.07 -1.12
CA PRO A 225 -15.47 10.66 -0.12
C PRO A 225 -15.62 9.14 0.04
N LEU A 226 -14.78 8.36 -0.60
CA LEU A 226 -14.98 6.94 -0.90
C LEU A 226 -14.31 5.99 0.11
N PHE A 227 -13.83 6.48 1.26
CA PHE A 227 -13.18 5.66 2.30
C PHE A 227 -14.16 4.88 3.20
N THR A 228 -15.45 5.16 3.14
CA THR A 228 -16.45 4.62 4.08
C THR A 228 -16.58 3.09 4.04
N TRP A 229 -16.34 2.49 2.88
CA TRP A 229 -16.33 1.04 2.72
C TRP A 229 -15.17 0.37 3.49
N MET A 230 -14.03 1.06 3.62
CA MET A 230 -12.85 0.54 4.30
C MET A 230 -13.09 0.34 5.81
N ASN A 231 -13.84 1.22 6.45
CA ASN A 231 -14.05 1.22 7.89
C ASN A 231 -14.55 -0.13 8.43
N ARG A 232 -15.52 -0.73 7.76
CA ARG A 232 -16.07 -2.03 8.15
C ARG A 232 -15.26 -3.20 7.59
N SER A 233 -14.84 -3.10 6.33
CA SER A 233 -14.18 -4.20 5.62
C SER A 233 -12.78 -4.51 6.16
N TYR A 234 -12.06 -3.52 6.67
CA TYR A 234 -10.74 -3.76 7.26
C TYR A 234 -10.78 -4.10 8.75
N ALA A 235 -11.86 -3.74 9.44
CA ALA A 235 -12.04 -4.06 10.85
C ALA A 235 -12.62 -5.47 11.09
N ALA A 236 -13.45 -5.98 10.16
CA ALA A 236 -14.18 -7.23 10.35
C ALA A 236 -13.32 -8.51 10.25
N PRO A 237 -12.36 -8.65 9.32
CA PRO A 237 -11.61 -9.88 9.16
C PRO A 237 -10.62 -10.13 10.30
N PRO A 238 -10.05 -11.37 10.37
CA PRO A 238 -8.92 -11.67 11.23
C PRO A 238 -7.75 -10.69 11.02
N ILE A 239 -7.02 -10.40 12.08
CA ILE A 239 -5.97 -9.38 12.07
C ILE A 239 -4.92 -9.63 10.95
N ALA A 240 -4.51 -10.87 10.71
CA ALA A 240 -3.56 -11.18 9.64
C ALA A 240 -4.04 -10.69 8.26
N ILE A 241 -5.34 -10.71 8.00
CA ILE A 241 -5.94 -10.17 6.77
C ILE A 241 -6.00 -8.64 6.83
N SER A 242 -6.40 -8.08 7.99
CA SER A 242 -6.41 -6.63 8.21
C SER A 242 -5.03 -5.98 8.00
N ILE A 243 -3.92 -6.70 8.33
CA ILE A 243 -2.54 -6.23 8.08
C ILE A 243 -2.33 -5.99 6.59
N ILE A 244 -2.61 -6.98 5.74
CA ILE A 244 -2.42 -6.87 4.28
C ILE A 244 -3.31 -5.75 3.71
N PHE A 245 -4.57 -5.72 4.10
CA PHE A 245 -5.53 -4.74 3.61
C PHE A 245 -5.11 -3.32 3.98
N GLY A 246 -4.79 -3.07 5.24
CA GLY A 246 -4.44 -1.74 5.73
C GLY A 246 -3.06 -1.27 5.30
N ALA A 247 -2.08 -2.17 5.18
CA ALA A 247 -0.73 -1.81 4.78
C ALA A 247 -0.57 -1.67 3.26
N LEU A 248 -1.18 -2.54 2.46
CA LEU A 248 -0.83 -2.70 1.04
C LEU A 248 -1.93 -2.29 0.05
N LEU A 249 -3.20 -2.72 0.23
CA LEU A 249 -4.24 -2.53 -0.79
C LEU A 249 -4.40 -1.07 -1.20
N THR A 250 -4.47 -0.18 -0.22
CA THR A 250 -4.64 1.25 -0.47
C THR A 250 -3.45 1.89 -1.19
N LYS A 251 -2.24 1.33 -1.04
CA LYS A 251 -1.01 1.82 -1.69
C LYS A 251 -0.95 1.47 -3.17
N VAL A 252 -1.67 0.43 -3.60
CA VAL A 252 -1.82 0.15 -5.04
C VAL A 252 -2.57 1.29 -5.72
N GLY A 253 -3.64 1.82 -5.09
CA GLY A 253 -4.34 3.02 -5.58
C GLY A 253 -3.44 4.25 -5.65
N LEU A 254 -2.65 4.50 -4.59
CA LEU A 254 -1.65 5.58 -4.56
C LEU A 254 -0.63 5.44 -5.70
N TYR A 255 -0.05 4.25 -5.87
CA TYR A 255 0.90 3.98 -6.95
C TYR A 255 0.31 4.27 -8.33
N SER A 256 -0.94 3.86 -8.56
CA SER A 256 -1.62 4.12 -9.83
C SER A 256 -1.82 5.62 -10.08
N ILE A 257 -2.12 6.41 -9.03
CA ILE A 257 -2.16 7.87 -9.13
C ILE A 257 -0.77 8.41 -9.50
N ILE A 258 0.30 8.00 -8.80
CA ILE A 258 1.67 8.45 -9.08
C ILE A 258 2.04 8.15 -10.53
N ARG A 259 1.81 6.92 -10.99
CA ARG A 259 2.21 6.46 -12.30
C ARG A 259 1.43 7.14 -13.42
N THR A 260 0.10 7.18 -13.34
CA THR A 260 -0.73 7.74 -14.41
C THR A 260 -0.70 9.26 -14.43
N TYR A 261 -0.68 9.93 -13.27
CA TYR A 261 -0.56 11.38 -13.23
C TYR A 261 0.82 11.83 -13.76
N GLY A 262 1.89 11.18 -13.33
CA GLY A 262 3.24 11.49 -13.81
C GLY A 262 3.45 11.25 -15.31
N LEU A 263 2.81 10.22 -15.90
CA LEU A 263 2.98 9.89 -17.31
C LEU A 263 1.98 10.60 -18.24
N PHE A 264 0.68 10.71 -17.85
CA PHE A 264 -0.37 11.12 -18.78
C PHE A 264 -0.85 12.56 -18.57
N TYR A 265 -0.79 13.06 -17.32
CA TYR A 265 -1.49 14.29 -16.94
C TYR A 265 -0.61 15.33 -16.25
N TYR A 266 0.73 15.18 -16.37
CA TYR A 266 1.70 16.03 -15.66
C TYR A 266 1.59 17.53 -16.01
N GLU A 267 1.11 17.89 -17.22
CA GLU A 267 0.90 19.27 -17.65
C GLU A 267 -0.48 19.85 -17.24
N SER A 268 -1.38 18.99 -16.73
CA SER A 268 -2.75 19.42 -16.44
C SER A 268 -2.89 20.08 -15.07
N ASN A 269 -3.07 21.40 -15.05
CA ASN A 269 -3.39 22.13 -13.82
C ASN A 269 -4.75 21.71 -13.22
N PHE A 270 -5.71 21.29 -14.07
CA PHE A 270 -7.01 20.79 -13.61
C PHE A 270 -6.83 19.49 -12.80
N ILE A 271 -6.14 18.51 -13.34
CA ILE A 271 -5.88 17.22 -12.64
C ILE A 271 -5.04 17.46 -11.39
N LYS A 272 -4.02 18.33 -11.44
CA LYS A 272 -3.23 18.72 -10.28
C LYS A 272 -4.10 19.23 -9.13
N SER A 273 -4.95 20.22 -9.43
CA SER A 273 -5.86 20.82 -8.42
C SER A 273 -6.85 19.80 -7.90
N TYR A 274 -7.39 18.93 -8.77
CA TYR A 274 -8.31 17.86 -8.40
C TYR A 274 -7.68 16.90 -7.39
N ILE A 275 -6.45 16.42 -7.65
CA ILE A 275 -5.69 15.54 -6.75
C ILE A 275 -5.38 16.23 -5.41
N LEU A 276 -4.98 17.52 -5.44
CA LEU A 276 -4.68 18.30 -4.23
C LEU A 276 -5.92 18.45 -3.33
N ILE A 277 -7.07 18.78 -3.92
CA ILE A 277 -8.33 18.96 -3.19
C ILE A 277 -8.77 17.64 -2.56
N LEU A 278 -8.76 16.52 -3.31
CA LEU A 278 -9.11 15.22 -2.78
C LEU A 278 -8.18 14.78 -1.65
N GLY A 279 -6.88 15.03 -1.79
CA GLY A 279 -5.89 14.75 -0.75
C GLY A 279 -6.14 15.58 0.51
N ALA A 280 -6.36 16.89 0.38
CA ALA A 280 -6.59 17.80 1.50
C ALA A 280 -7.88 17.44 2.27
N ILE A 281 -8.99 17.18 1.57
CA ILE A 281 -10.25 16.77 2.20
C ILE A 281 -10.09 15.40 2.89
N SER A 282 -9.32 14.49 2.29
CA SER A 282 -9.02 13.17 2.91
C SER A 282 -8.26 13.32 4.22
N ILE A 283 -7.28 14.24 4.30
CA ILE A 283 -6.57 14.54 5.55
C ILE A 283 -7.56 15.02 6.62
N ILE A 284 -8.43 15.98 6.30
CA ILE A 284 -9.39 16.53 7.24
C ILE A 284 -10.36 15.46 7.73
N ALA A 285 -10.96 14.70 6.80
CA ALA A 285 -11.91 13.64 7.13
C ALA A 285 -11.27 12.54 7.98
N GLY A 286 -10.03 12.14 7.64
CA GLY A 286 -9.24 11.18 8.40
C GLY A 286 -8.91 11.69 9.81
N CYS A 287 -8.54 12.96 9.97
CA CYS A 287 -8.27 13.59 11.27
C CYS A 287 -9.50 13.58 12.17
N ILE A 288 -10.64 14.01 11.66
CA ILE A 288 -11.91 14.01 12.39
C ILE A 288 -12.25 12.58 12.85
N GLY A 289 -12.16 11.61 11.93
CA GLY A 289 -12.44 10.20 12.25
C GLY A 289 -11.48 9.62 13.29
N ALA A 290 -10.18 9.87 13.17
CA ALA A 290 -9.17 9.36 14.11
C ALA A 290 -9.35 9.90 15.54
N ILE A 291 -9.79 11.16 15.68
CA ILE A 291 -10.08 11.77 16.99
C ILE A 291 -11.36 11.19 17.59
N TYR A 292 -12.40 11.03 16.78
CA TYR A 292 -13.72 10.61 17.29
C TYR A 292 -13.79 9.14 17.68
N GLN A 293 -13.06 8.26 16.99
CA GLN A 293 -13.14 6.82 17.20
C GLN A 293 -12.57 6.37 18.55
N LYS A 294 -13.23 5.32 19.11
CA LYS A 294 -12.80 4.63 20.35
C LYS A 294 -12.39 3.17 20.07
N ASP A 295 -12.79 2.58 18.95
CA ASP A 295 -12.36 1.24 18.53
C ASP A 295 -10.92 1.28 18.04
N LEU A 296 -10.08 0.37 18.55
CA LEU A 296 -8.64 0.34 18.28
C LEU A 296 -8.34 0.16 16.77
N LYS A 297 -9.07 -0.72 16.09
CA LYS A 297 -8.89 -0.93 14.65
C LYS A 297 -9.35 0.28 13.85
N GLN A 298 -10.47 0.91 14.23
CA GLN A 298 -10.99 2.10 13.55
C GLN A 298 -10.03 3.28 13.66
N ILE A 299 -9.38 3.50 14.80
CA ILE A 299 -8.36 4.53 14.94
C ILE A 299 -7.23 4.30 13.94
N VAL A 300 -6.76 3.05 13.78
CA VAL A 300 -5.72 2.70 12.79
C VAL A 300 -6.21 2.95 11.36
N ILE A 301 -7.43 2.58 11.04
CA ILE A 301 -8.05 2.74 9.72
C ILE A 301 -8.14 4.23 9.33
N PHE A 302 -8.61 5.10 10.23
CA PHE A 302 -8.65 6.54 9.94
C PHE A 302 -7.25 7.16 9.79
N ASN A 303 -6.25 6.63 10.50
CA ASN A 303 -4.86 7.00 10.29
C ASN A 303 -4.31 6.55 8.90
N ILE A 304 -4.91 5.54 8.24
CA ILE A 304 -4.60 5.22 6.85
C ILE A 304 -5.12 6.32 5.91
N VAL A 305 -6.35 6.80 6.14
CA VAL A 305 -6.93 7.88 5.33
C VAL A 305 -6.10 9.16 5.40
N ILE A 306 -5.62 9.53 6.61
CA ILE A 306 -4.73 10.68 6.80
C ILE A 306 -3.44 10.48 5.98
N SER A 307 -2.76 9.35 6.15
CA SER A 307 -1.47 9.12 5.49
C SER A 307 -1.59 9.08 3.97
N LEU A 308 -2.67 8.53 3.43
CA LEU A 308 -2.94 8.54 1.98
C LEU A 308 -3.19 9.96 1.46
N GLY A 309 -3.98 10.76 2.17
CA GLY A 309 -4.18 12.16 1.81
C GLY A 309 -2.86 12.93 1.77
N VAL A 310 -1.97 12.73 2.74
CA VAL A 310 -0.63 13.35 2.78
C VAL A 310 0.22 12.93 1.58
N MET A 311 0.25 11.63 1.25
CA MET A 311 1.03 11.11 0.11
C MET A 311 0.49 11.65 -1.23
N VAL A 312 -0.82 11.69 -1.40
CA VAL A 312 -1.48 12.19 -2.60
C VAL A 312 -1.21 13.69 -2.79
N CYS A 313 -1.23 14.50 -1.73
CA CYS A 313 -0.84 15.90 -1.80
C CYS A 313 0.64 16.07 -2.21
N GLY A 314 1.53 15.22 -1.70
CA GLY A 314 2.93 15.19 -2.12
C GLY A 314 3.10 14.84 -3.60
N THR A 315 2.38 13.82 -4.07
CA THR A 315 2.39 13.41 -5.48
C THR A 315 1.91 14.53 -6.42
N ALA A 316 0.88 15.25 -6.03
CA ALA A 316 0.28 16.32 -6.85
C ALA A 316 1.24 17.49 -7.11
N THR A 317 2.31 17.62 -6.34
CA THR A 317 3.30 18.69 -6.57
C THR A 317 4.14 18.47 -7.82
N LEU A 318 4.33 17.23 -8.27
CA LEU A 318 5.22 16.81 -9.37
C LEU A 318 6.59 17.50 -9.34
N ASN A 319 7.13 17.72 -8.15
CA ASN A 319 8.51 18.15 -7.97
C ASN A 319 9.32 17.09 -7.22
N THR A 320 10.64 17.18 -7.29
CA THR A 320 11.56 16.20 -6.71
C THR A 320 11.30 15.98 -5.22
N PHE A 321 11.03 17.04 -4.46
CA PHE A 321 10.80 16.94 -3.02
C PHE A 321 9.48 16.24 -2.69
N GLY A 322 8.38 16.63 -3.34
CA GLY A 322 7.06 16.09 -3.03
C GLY A 322 6.89 14.64 -3.44
N VAL A 323 7.35 14.27 -4.65
CA VAL A 323 7.28 12.87 -5.13
C VAL A 323 8.22 11.97 -4.32
N LYS A 324 9.46 12.43 -4.02
CA LYS A 324 10.40 11.72 -3.14
C LYS A 324 9.81 11.51 -1.75
N GLY A 325 9.26 12.59 -1.19
CA GLY A 325 8.60 12.53 0.11
C GLY A 325 7.42 11.57 0.13
N ALA A 326 6.58 11.57 -0.92
CA ALA A 326 5.44 10.66 -1.03
C ALA A 326 5.89 9.18 -1.08
N LEU A 327 6.94 8.86 -1.85
CA LEU A 327 7.48 7.50 -1.94
C LEU A 327 8.11 7.04 -0.62
N LEU A 328 8.96 7.85 -0.01
CA LEU A 328 9.58 7.54 1.29
C LEU A 328 8.52 7.36 2.38
N TYR A 329 7.52 8.24 2.40
CA TYR A 329 6.43 8.14 3.36
C TYR A 329 5.54 6.92 3.10
N ALA A 330 5.34 6.51 1.82
CA ALA A 330 4.61 5.29 1.47
C ALA A 330 5.32 4.03 1.99
N VAL A 331 6.62 3.92 1.80
CA VAL A 331 7.42 2.79 2.33
C VAL A 331 7.33 2.71 3.85
N ASN A 332 7.53 3.85 4.52
CA ASN A 332 7.38 3.93 5.97
C ASN A 332 5.97 3.55 6.44
N ASP A 333 4.94 4.08 5.79
CA ASP A 333 3.54 3.83 6.14
C ASP A 333 3.15 2.36 5.93
N ILE A 334 3.60 1.70 4.85
CA ILE A 334 3.39 0.27 4.60
C ILE A 334 3.94 -0.56 5.78
N LEU A 335 5.19 -0.35 6.15
CA LEU A 335 5.83 -1.10 7.23
C LEU A 335 5.18 -0.84 8.58
N LEU A 336 5.00 0.42 8.94
CA LEU A 336 4.49 0.77 10.26
C LEU A 336 2.99 0.55 10.43
N LYS A 337 2.17 0.62 9.36
CA LYS A 337 0.77 0.21 9.44
C LYS A 337 0.64 -1.30 9.63
N ALA A 338 1.48 -2.10 8.96
CA ALA A 338 1.55 -3.53 9.22
C ALA A 338 1.90 -3.81 10.69
N ALA A 339 2.95 -3.17 11.21
CA ALA A 339 3.35 -3.28 12.60
C ALA A 339 2.24 -2.84 13.57
N LEU A 340 1.56 -1.73 13.26
CA LEU A 340 0.48 -1.18 14.10
C LEU A 340 -0.72 -2.14 14.17
N PHE A 341 -1.14 -2.75 13.04
CA PHE A 341 -2.18 -3.79 13.06
C PHE A 341 -1.75 -5.02 13.84
N ILE A 342 -0.48 -5.45 13.75
CA ILE A 342 0.05 -6.56 14.56
C ILE A 342 -0.10 -6.22 16.05
N VAL A 343 0.33 -5.04 16.49
CA VAL A 343 0.22 -4.64 17.90
C VAL A 343 -1.22 -4.57 18.35
N VAL A 344 -2.12 -3.93 17.59
CA VAL A 344 -3.56 -3.87 17.93
C VAL A 344 -4.14 -5.28 17.99
N GLY A 345 -3.73 -6.19 17.10
CA GLY A 345 -4.12 -7.58 17.15
C GLY A 345 -3.66 -8.30 18.41
N LEU A 346 -2.42 -8.05 18.84
CA LEU A 346 -1.88 -8.62 20.08
C LEU A 346 -2.56 -8.04 21.34
N ILE A 347 -2.87 -6.75 21.33
CA ILE A 347 -3.68 -6.12 22.40
C ILE A 347 -5.02 -6.85 22.54
N ILE A 348 -5.76 -6.98 21.43
CA ILE A 348 -7.06 -7.66 21.41
C ILE A 348 -6.94 -9.13 21.82
N TYR A 349 -5.90 -9.82 21.36
CA TYR A 349 -5.66 -11.23 21.73
C TYR A 349 -5.41 -11.43 23.22
N VAL A 350 -4.58 -10.56 23.82
CA VAL A 350 -4.17 -10.66 25.23
C VAL A 350 -5.27 -10.21 26.18
N SER A 351 -5.90 -9.05 25.90
CA SER A 351 -6.85 -8.41 26.82
C SER A 351 -8.32 -8.69 26.50
N GLY A 352 -8.63 -9.14 25.27
CA GLY A 352 -10.01 -9.23 24.77
C GLY A 352 -10.67 -7.88 24.46
N VAL A 353 -9.98 -6.77 24.70
CA VAL A 353 -10.52 -5.41 24.61
C VAL A 353 -10.38 -4.88 23.18
N LYS A 354 -11.48 -4.40 22.61
CA LYS A 354 -11.54 -3.82 21.26
C LYS A 354 -11.56 -2.29 21.27
N TYR A 355 -11.91 -1.68 22.40
CA TYR A 355 -12.07 -0.25 22.55
C TYR A 355 -11.02 0.35 23.47
N LEU A 356 -10.86 1.68 23.44
CA LEU A 356 -10.01 2.41 24.37
C LEU A 356 -10.48 2.15 25.81
N GLN A 357 -9.74 1.35 26.55
CA GLN A 357 -10.01 0.97 27.91
C GLN A 357 -8.71 0.80 28.68
N LYS A 358 -8.73 1.08 29.97
CA LYS A 358 -7.60 0.92 30.89
C LYS A 358 -7.23 -0.53 31.08
N CYS A 359 -6.03 -0.93 30.67
CA CYS A 359 -5.57 -2.31 30.72
C CYS A 359 -4.25 -2.52 31.46
N GLY A 360 -3.37 -1.50 31.52
CA GLY A 360 -2.06 -1.56 32.19
C GLY A 360 -1.10 -2.59 31.59
N LEU A 361 -1.11 -2.79 30.27
CA LEU A 361 -0.38 -3.87 29.62
C LEU A 361 1.14 -3.72 29.70
N ILE A 362 1.67 -2.51 29.95
CA ILE A 362 3.13 -2.28 29.98
C ILE A 362 3.80 -3.06 31.11
N ASN A 363 3.13 -3.26 32.23
CA ASN A 363 3.66 -4.01 33.37
C ASN A 363 3.91 -5.49 33.07
N LYS A 364 3.10 -6.10 32.19
CA LYS A 364 3.22 -7.51 31.83
C LYS A 364 3.93 -7.71 30.49
N TYR A 365 3.80 -6.76 29.56
CA TYR A 365 4.34 -6.82 28.19
C TYR A 365 5.08 -5.54 27.82
N PRO A 366 6.20 -5.20 28.53
CA PRO A 366 6.91 -3.94 28.31
C PRO A 366 7.46 -3.81 26.88
N LEU A 367 7.96 -4.89 26.30
CA LEU A 367 8.48 -4.90 24.93
C LEU A 367 7.41 -4.51 23.91
N LEU A 368 6.16 -5.00 24.07
CA LEU A 368 5.05 -4.64 23.20
C LEU A 368 4.70 -3.15 23.33
N GLY A 369 4.68 -2.63 24.57
CA GLY A 369 4.38 -1.22 24.85
C GLY A 369 5.42 -0.28 24.24
N TRP A 370 6.69 -0.54 24.46
CA TRP A 370 7.76 0.31 23.92
C TRP A 370 7.87 0.21 22.40
N THR A 371 7.67 -0.99 21.81
CA THR A 371 7.61 -1.13 20.36
C THR A 371 6.43 -0.33 19.77
N TYR A 372 5.26 -0.37 20.42
CA TYR A 372 4.13 0.47 20.03
C TYR A 372 4.46 1.96 20.09
N PHE A 373 5.13 2.42 21.15
CA PHE A 373 5.51 3.82 21.31
C PHE A 373 6.45 4.30 20.19
N ILE A 374 7.43 3.47 19.80
CA ILE A 374 8.32 3.74 18.66
C ILE A 374 7.51 3.89 17.36
N ILE A 375 6.52 3.01 17.12
CA ILE A 375 5.63 3.09 15.96
C ILE A 375 4.87 4.42 15.96
N VAL A 376 4.33 4.83 17.10
CA VAL A 376 3.61 6.12 17.25
C VAL A 376 4.47 7.30 16.87
N LEU A 377 5.70 7.39 17.42
CA LEU A 377 6.63 8.48 17.12
C LEU A 377 6.98 8.53 15.63
N SER A 378 7.23 7.37 15.02
CA SER A 378 7.59 7.31 13.61
C SER A 378 6.40 7.69 12.69
N LEU A 379 5.18 7.22 12.94
CA LEU A 379 4.00 7.60 12.15
C LEU A 379 3.61 9.07 12.35
N ALA A 380 3.79 9.61 13.54
CA ALA A 380 3.59 11.03 13.81
C ALA A 380 4.55 11.92 12.99
N GLY A 381 5.74 11.40 12.67
CA GLY A 381 6.79 12.14 11.99
C GLY A 381 7.69 12.90 12.95
N VAL A 382 8.09 12.26 14.05
CA VAL A 382 9.05 12.81 15.02
C VAL A 382 10.47 12.46 14.57
N PRO A 383 11.44 13.41 14.54
CA PRO A 383 12.85 13.09 14.31
C PRO A 383 13.39 12.15 15.40
N PRO A 384 14.27 11.20 15.10
CA PRO A 384 14.97 10.90 13.84
C PRO A 384 14.28 9.79 13.00
N PHE A 385 13.00 9.51 13.20
CA PHE A 385 12.32 8.40 12.56
C PHE A 385 12.02 8.65 11.07
N SER A 386 11.86 7.57 10.29
CA SER A 386 11.63 7.59 8.84
C SER A 386 10.40 8.41 8.41
N GLY A 387 9.34 8.43 9.22
CA GLY A 387 8.13 9.21 8.96
C GLY A 387 8.35 10.72 8.91
N PHE A 388 9.37 11.23 9.62
CA PHE A 388 9.73 12.65 9.59
C PHE A 388 10.26 13.07 8.21
N TYR A 389 11.23 12.34 7.65
CA TYR A 389 11.85 12.69 6.37
C TYR A 389 10.84 12.75 5.24
N GLY A 390 9.96 11.75 5.14
CA GLY A 390 8.92 11.72 4.11
C GLY A 390 7.98 12.93 4.21
N LYS A 391 7.46 13.23 5.40
CA LYS A 391 6.57 14.39 5.63
C LYS A 391 7.27 15.72 5.40
N ALA A 392 8.52 15.88 5.87
CA ALA A 392 9.29 17.10 5.69
C ALA A 392 9.53 17.41 4.20
N LEU A 393 9.85 16.39 3.40
CA LEU A 393 10.00 16.53 1.95
C LEU A 393 8.68 16.87 1.27
N ILE A 394 7.55 16.25 1.67
CA ILE A 394 6.22 16.61 1.14
C ILE A 394 5.90 18.08 1.45
N ILE A 395 6.10 18.52 2.68
CA ILE A 395 5.89 19.91 3.09
C ILE A 395 6.76 20.85 2.25
N LYS A 396 8.05 20.54 2.09
CA LYS A 396 8.96 21.31 1.24
C LYS A 396 8.45 21.38 -0.20
N GLY A 397 8.02 20.26 -0.78
CA GLY A 397 7.47 20.19 -2.12
C GLY A 397 6.19 21.00 -2.31
N LEU A 398 5.32 21.06 -1.30
CA LEU A 398 4.11 21.87 -1.31
C LEU A 398 4.42 23.37 -1.21
N VAL A 399 5.35 23.76 -0.35
CA VAL A 399 5.76 25.16 -0.18
C VAL A 399 6.42 25.68 -1.46
N THR A 400 7.31 24.91 -2.09
CA THR A 400 7.95 25.31 -3.36
C THR A 400 6.95 25.47 -4.51
N ASN A 401 5.77 24.82 -4.44
CA ASN A 401 4.68 24.95 -5.41
C ASN A 401 3.61 25.97 -4.97
N ASN A 402 3.90 26.85 -4.01
CA ASN A 402 2.99 27.88 -3.46
C ASN A 402 1.69 27.32 -2.83
N ASN A 403 1.68 26.07 -2.40
CA ASN A 403 0.56 25.42 -1.72
C ASN A 403 0.74 25.43 -0.19
N THR A 404 1.04 26.62 0.38
CA THR A 404 1.40 26.77 1.81
C THR A 404 0.27 26.34 2.74
N PHE A 405 -0.99 26.58 2.39
CA PHE A 405 -2.15 26.15 3.19
C PHE A 405 -2.20 24.62 3.35
N ILE A 406 -1.96 23.87 2.25
CA ILE A 406 -1.95 22.40 2.30
C ILE A 406 -0.70 21.91 3.04
N ALA A 407 0.43 22.60 2.94
CA ALA A 407 1.63 22.28 3.71
C ALA A 407 1.39 22.39 5.23
N ILE A 408 0.69 23.43 5.68
CA ILE A 408 0.28 23.59 7.08
C ILE A 408 -0.68 22.45 7.49
N LEU A 409 -1.64 22.10 6.64
CA LEU A 409 -2.57 21.01 6.89
C LEU A 409 -1.82 19.65 7.06
N VAL A 410 -0.82 19.39 6.23
CA VAL A 410 0.04 18.19 6.34
C VAL A 410 0.83 18.21 7.65
N ALA A 411 1.38 19.34 8.07
CA ALA A 411 2.09 19.46 9.33
C ALA A 411 1.16 19.20 10.54
N LEU A 412 -0.02 19.82 10.56
CA LEU A 412 -1.01 19.65 11.62
C LEU A 412 -1.54 18.21 11.68
N SER A 413 -1.66 17.54 10.55
CA SER A 413 -2.06 16.13 10.50
C SER A 413 -1.13 15.22 11.32
N GLY A 414 0.17 15.55 11.39
CA GLY A 414 1.14 14.83 12.21
C GLY A 414 0.81 14.88 13.71
N LEU A 415 0.34 16.04 14.20
CA LEU A 415 -0.09 16.20 15.59
C LEU A 415 -1.35 15.35 15.88
N VAL A 416 -2.29 15.30 14.92
CA VAL A 416 -3.51 14.48 15.08
C VAL A 416 -3.18 12.99 15.06
N VAL A 417 -2.27 12.55 14.18
CA VAL A 417 -1.76 11.16 14.17
C VAL A 417 -1.14 10.82 15.51
N PHE A 418 -0.26 11.70 16.04
CA PHE A 418 0.33 11.52 17.36
C PHE A 418 -0.76 11.41 18.46
N TYR A 419 -1.67 12.38 18.51
CA TYR A 419 -2.75 12.41 19.52
C TYR A 419 -3.62 11.15 19.46
N SER A 420 -4.06 10.74 18.27
CA SER A 420 -4.95 9.60 18.12
C SER A 420 -4.30 8.27 18.55
N LEU A 421 -3.00 8.11 18.27
CA LEU A 421 -2.26 6.90 18.61
C LEU A 421 -1.74 6.91 20.05
N ILE A 422 -1.30 8.07 20.58
CA ILE A 422 -0.84 8.15 21.97
C ILE A 422 -1.98 7.88 22.96
N ARG A 423 -3.24 8.18 22.60
CA ARG A 423 -4.41 7.79 23.38
C ARG A 423 -4.49 6.28 23.63
N ILE A 424 -4.11 5.47 22.62
CA ILE A 424 -4.05 4.01 22.78
C ILE A 424 -2.94 3.66 23.78
N PHE A 425 -1.76 4.28 23.66
CA PHE A 425 -0.67 4.04 24.60
C PHE A 425 -1.04 4.36 26.04
N LEU A 426 -1.57 5.55 26.27
CA LEU A 426 -1.94 6.00 27.63
C LEU A 426 -3.03 5.15 28.25
N ASN A 427 -4.08 4.80 27.50
CA ASN A 427 -5.20 4.04 28.06
C ASN A 427 -4.90 2.53 28.15
N VAL A 428 -4.27 1.94 27.12
CA VAL A 428 -4.13 0.48 27.04
C VAL A 428 -2.84 -0.01 27.72
N PHE A 429 -1.75 0.74 27.58
CA PHE A 429 -0.45 0.31 28.12
C PHE A 429 -0.10 0.91 29.47
N TYR A 430 -0.25 2.23 29.64
CA TYR A 430 0.35 2.96 30.75
C TYR A 430 -0.52 2.99 32.02
N ASP A 431 -1.83 2.88 31.90
CA ASP A 431 -2.75 3.02 33.05
C ASP A 431 -2.68 1.81 34.03
N ASN A 432 -3.25 1.96 35.20
CA ASN A 432 -3.30 0.92 36.22
C ASN A 432 -4.00 -0.34 35.72
N ILE A 433 -3.52 -1.50 36.15
CA ILE A 433 -4.07 -2.80 35.80
C ILE A 433 -5.53 -2.86 36.25
N ASN A 434 -6.44 -3.01 35.33
CA ASN A 434 -7.82 -3.35 35.67
C ASN A 434 -7.84 -4.79 36.20
N LYS A 435 -7.99 -4.94 37.50
CA LYS A 435 -7.96 -6.25 38.22
C LYS A 435 -9.02 -7.23 37.73
N SER A 436 -10.05 -6.77 37.03
CA SER A 436 -11.08 -7.63 36.42
C SER A 436 -10.68 -8.28 35.10
N LEU A 437 -9.57 -7.84 34.47
CA LEU A 437 -9.12 -8.37 33.18
C LEU A 437 -8.19 -9.59 33.32
N ILE A 438 -8.63 -10.72 32.80
CA ILE A 438 -7.81 -11.92 32.72
C ILE A 438 -6.95 -11.82 31.45
N LEU A 439 -5.67 -11.48 31.61
CA LEU A 439 -4.73 -11.34 30.50
C LEU A 439 -4.24 -12.72 30.04
N LYS A 440 -4.46 -13.06 28.76
CA LYS A 440 -3.94 -14.27 28.13
C LYS A 440 -2.44 -14.14 27.86
N PRO A 441 -1.65 -15.24 27.98
CA PRO A 441 -0.24 -15.21 27.62
C PRO A 441 -0.06 -15.00 26.11
N LEU A 442 0.98 -14.24 25.74
CA LEU A 442 1.37 -14.08 24.32
C LEU A 442 1.95 -15.39 23.79
N PRO A 443 1.57 -15.82 22.57
CA PRO A 443 2.19 -16.96 21.93
C PRO A 443 3.70 -16.72 21.71
N LYS A 444 4.52 -17.73 22.00
CA LYS A 444 5.99 -17.63 21.83
C LYS A 444 6.34 -17.26 20.37
N GLY A 445 7.18 -16.25 20.20
CA GLY A 445 7.68 -15.83 18.89
C GLY A 445 6.73 -14.95 18.05
N VAL A 446 5.50 -14.66 18.52
CA VAL A 446 4.54 -13.81 17.78
C VAL A 446 5.00 -12.35 17.64
N GLN A 447 5.92 -11.89 18.49
CA GLN A 447 6.49 -10.55 18.44
C GLN A 447 7.67 -10.43 17.44
N ILE A 448 8.22 -11.54 16.96
CA ILE A 448 9.37 -11.53 16.02
C ILE A 448 9.06 -10.73 14.75
N PRO A 449 7.97 -11.00 14.00
CA PRO A 449 7.66 -10.23 12.80
C PRO A 449 7.42 -8.74 13.09
N LEU A 450 6.85 -8.40 14.25
CA LEU A 450 6.66 -7.02 14.69
C LEU A 450 8.00 -6.30 14.84
N ILE A 451 8.92 -6.89 15.61
CA ILE A 451 10.25 -6.30 15.87
C ILE A 451 11.03 -6.18 14.56
N ALA A 452 10.98 -7.20 13.70
CA ALA A 452 11.66 -7.18 12.40
C ALA A 452 11.18 -6.02 11.51
N ILE A 453 9.87 -5.83 11.36
CA ILE A 453 9.32 -4.72 10.56
C ILE A 453 9.73 -3.37 11.14
N VAL A 454 9.63 -3.19 12.46
CA VAL A 454 9.99 -1.92 13.12
C VAL A 454 11.48 -1.65 12.97
N ALA A 455 12.33 -2.66 13.12
CA ALA A 455 13.78 -2.54 12.91
C ALA A 455 14.11 -2.12 11.46
N ILE A 456 13.47 -2.73 10.46
CA ILE A 456 13.63 -2.35 9.04
C ILE A 456 13.20 -0.89 8.84
N ALA A 457 12.05 -0.47 9.39
CA ALA A 457 11.58 0.90 9.29
C ALA A 457 12.55 1.90 9.93
N LEU A 458 13.17 1.55 11.07
CA LEU A 458 14.20 2.37 11.73
C LEU A 458 15.48 2.47 10.89
N ILE A 459 15.95 1.35 10.34
CA ILE A 459 17.13 1.32 9.46
C ILE A 459 16.91 2.22 8.23
N ILE A 460 15.74 2.14 7.59
CA ILE A 460 15.39 3.01 6.47
C ILE A 460 15.38 4.49 6.92
N GLY A 461 14.87 4.79 8.11
CA GLY A 461 14.81 6.14 8.65
C GLY A 461 16.19 6.76 8.86
N VAL A 462 17.06 6.05 9.56
CA VAL A 462 18.44 6.52 9.83
C VAL A 462 19.29 6.49 8.57
N GLY A 463 19.07 5.50 7.71
CA GLY A 463 19.81 5.29 6.47
C GLY A 463 19.23 6.01 5.23
N THR A 464 18.33 6.96 5.39
CA THR A 464 17.67 7.63 4.25
C THR A 464 18.69 8.22 3.27
N ASN A 465 19.75 8.84 3.75
CA ASN A 465 20.83 9.41 2.91
C ASN A 465 21.55 8.36 2.05
N LEU A 466 21.69 7.12 2.54
CA LEU A 466 22.32 6.03 1.78
C LEU A 466 21.41 5.52 0.64
N LEU A 467 20.12 5.69 0.80
CA LEU A 467 19.11 5.27 -0.17
C LEU A 467 18.72 6.38 -1.16
N ASP A 468 19.19 7.62 -0.94
CA ASP A 468 18.81 8.80 -1.73
C ASP A 468 19.05 8.61 -3.22
N GLY A 469 20.23 8.14 -3.62
CA GLY A 469 20.55 7.94 -5.03
C GLY A 469 19.69 6.89 -5.72
N PHE A 470 19.18 5.91 -4.98
CA PHE A 470 18.25 4.92 -5.50
C PHE A 470 16.83 5.49 -5.67
N PHE A 471 16.35 6.22 -4.67
CA PHE A 471 15.05 6.90 -4.75
C PHE A 471 15.02 7.93 -5.85
N ASP A 472 16.11 8.68 -6.06
CA ASP A 472 16.22 9.69 -7.12
C ASP A 472 16.06 9.08 -8.52
N LYS A 473 16.64 7.90 -8.78
CA LYS A 473 16.43 7.17 -10.05
C LYS A 473 14.95 6.80 -10.27
N GLY A 474 14.25 6.35 -9.23
CA GLY A 474 12.82 6.04 -9.32
C GLY A 474 11.96 7.27 -9.57
N ILE A 475 12.33 8.40 -8.97
CA ILE A 475 11.61 9.67 -9.12
C ILE A 475 11.80 10.25 -10.51
N GLN A 476 12.98 10.11 -11.12
CA GLN A 476 13.24 10.53 -12.49
C GLN A 476 12.28 9.88 -13.50
N MET A 477 11.86 8.63 -13.27
CA MET A 477 10.88 7.93 -14.13
C MET A 477 9.45 8.53 -14.03
N VAL A 478 9.17 9.29 -12.96
CA VAL A 478 7.88 9.97 -12.76
C VAL A 478 7.94 11.42 -13.23
N LEU A 479 9.06 12.11 -12.94
CA LEU A 479 9.22 13.54 -13.25
C LEU A 479 9.65 13.81 -14.69
N ASN A 480 10.27 12.85 -15.34
CA ASN A 480 10.67 12.93 -16.75
C ASN A 480 10.01 11.82 -17.55
N PRO A 481 8.76 12.02 -18.01
CA PRO A 481 8.03 11.02 -18.79
C PRO A 481 8.77 10.61 -20.06
N GLN A 482 9.51 11.54 -20.72
CA GLN A 482 10.27 11.25 -21.92
C GLN A 482 11.33 10.17 -21.67
N HIS A 483 12.01 10.23 -20.53
CA HIS A 483 13.01 9.22 -20.16
C HIS A 483 12.39 7.81 -20.04
N TYR A 484 11.20 7.70 -19.43
CA TYR A 484 10.46 6.43 -19.36
C TYR A 484 10.03 5.95 -20.75
N ILE A 485 9.53 6.85 -21.60
CA ILE A 485 9.10 6.55 -22.99
C ILE A 485 10.26 6.00 -23.79
N ASP A 486 11.41 6.68 -23.80
CA ASP A 486 12.59 6.29 -24.58
C ASP A 486 13.12 4.91 -24.18
N LEU A 487 13.13 4.63 -22.87
CA LEU A 487 13.58 3.33 -22.37
C LEU A 487 12.61 2.19 -22.72
N VAL A 488 11.29 2.41 -22.64
CA VAL A 488 10.29 1.35 -22.88
C VAL A 488 10.06 1.12 -24.38
N LEU A 489 10.00 2.19 -25.18
CA LEU A 489 9.74 2.09 -26.63
C LEU A 489 11.02 1.94 -27.49
N LYS A 490 12.20 1.77 -26.87
CA LYS A 490 13.49 1.60 -27.56
C LYS A 490 13.81 2.74 -28.54
N LYS A 491 13.42 3.97 -28.24
CA LYS A 491 13.80 5.12 -29.03
C LYS A 491 15.20 5.59 -28.63
N GLY A 492 16.24 5.13 -29.34
CA GLY A 492 17.63 5.53 -29.06
C GLY A 492 18.61 4.36 -28.89
N ALA A 493 18.27 3.16 -29.32
CA ALA A 493 19.20 2.04 -29.48
C ALA A 493 19.55 1.84 -30.98
#